data_7fbc862cf0d4114a6483bf6defbf3aac
#
_entry.id   7fbc862cf0d4114a6483bf6defbf3aac
#
_cell.length_a   1.000
_cell.length_b   1.000
_cell.length_c   1.000
_cell.angle_alpha   90.00
_cell.angle_beta   90.00
_cell.angle_gamma   90.00
#
_symmetry.space_group_name_H-M   'P 1'
#
loop_
_entity.id
_entity.type
_entity.pdbx_description
1 polymer ?
#
loop_
_entity_poly.entity_id
_entity_poly.type
_entity_poly.pdbx_seq_one_letter_code
_entity_poly.pdbx_strand_id
1 'polypeptide(L)'
;DAISTSMKLSGKVDEATEDVEGQAPASRNVFLTATDTKSTSDDSEAVATADGFQVGWRATDNGQMNSIRLAAPTEAKDAGRSEVERALLKLTALPIVLPSELIGVGAKWTVDSRVTGDSTMLQSTTYTLTAWEGTTATLDVDIAQRPALGALSMEGRTSDEKLAESTLDVKDSATATSG
;
A
#
# COMPACT_ATOMS: atom_id res chain seq x y z
N ASP A 1 -1.30 19.68 15.11
CA ASP A 1 -2.46 19.07 14.42
C ASP A 1 -1.95 18.03 13.41
N ALA A 2 -2.69 16.93 13.26
CA ALA A 2 -2.31 15.91 12.31
C ALA A 2 -2.54 16.40 10.86
N ILE A 3 -1.55 16.23 9.99
CA ILE A 3 -1.67 16.54 8.58
C ILE A 3 -2.53 15.44 7.92
N SER A 4 -3.54 15.84 7.17
CA SER A 4 -4.44 14.95 6.46
C SER A 4 -4.42 15.28 4.96
N THR A 5 -4.25 14.26 4.14
CA THR A 5 -4.37 14.35 2.67
C THR A 5 -5.57 13.53 2.24
N SER A 6 -6.44 14.12 1.44
CA SER A 6 -7.64 13.48 0.89
C SER A 6 -7.69 13.60 -0.62
N MET A 7 -8.25 12.60 -1.28
CA MET A 7 -8.44 12.56 -2.73
C MET A 7 -9.58 11.60 -3.09
N LYS A 8 -10.15 11.78 -4.26
CA LYS A 8 -11.05 10.80 -4.88
C LYS A 8 -10.26 9.97 -5.87
N LEU A 9 -10.45 8.66 -5.83
CA LEU A 9 -9.86 7.75 -6.80
C LEU A 9 -10.97 7.19 -7.71
N SER A 10 -10.74 7.28 -8.99
CA SER A 10 -11.64 6.72 -10.01
C SER A 10 -10.81 6.04 -11.09
N GLY A 11 -11.34 4.99 -11.69
CA GLY A 11 -10.58 4.30 -12.73
C GLY A 11 -11.26 3.03 -13.19
N LYS A 12 -10.45 2.11 -13.73
CA LYS A 12 -10.92 0.86 -14.31
C LYS A 12 -10.01 -0.30 -13.91
N VAL A 13 -10.62 -1.48 -13.96
CA VAL A 13 -9.95 -2.76 -13.81
C VAL A 13 -10.19 -3.54 -15.09
N ASP A 14 -9.12 -3.88 -15.80
CA ASP A 14 -9.16 -4.66 -17.02
C ASP A 14 -8.53 -6.05 -16.75
N GLU A 15 -8.93 -7.07 -17.48
CA GLU A 15 -8.24 -8.37 -17.47
C GLU A 15 -6.84 -8.22 -18.07
N ALA A 16 -5.86 -8.85 -17.45
CA ALA A 16 -4.51 -8.94 -17.99
C ALA A 16 -4.42 -10.21 -18.86
N THR A 17 -4.56 -10.04 -20.16
CA THR A 17 -4.59 -11.16 -21.14
C THR A 17 -3.22 -11.55 -21.64
N GLU A 18 -2.19 -10.74 -21.38
CA GLU A 18 -0.84 -10.96 -21.88
C GLU A 18 0.19 -10.91 -20.75
N ASP A 19 1.14 -11.84 -20.83
CA ASP A 19 2.34 -11.77 -20.01
C ASP A 19 3.27 -10.69 -20.56
N VAL A 20 3.80 -9.87 -19.68
CA VAL A 20 4.79 -8.83 -20.02
C VAL A 20 6.15 -9.31 -19.60
N GLU A 21 7.09 -9.37 -20.57
CA GLU A 21 8.46 -9.80 -20.31
C GLU A 21 9.11 -8.99 -19.18
N GLY A 22 9.72 -9.68 -18.22
CA GLY A 22 10.35 -9.06 -17.05
C GLY A 22 9.38 -8.62 -15.95
N GLN A 23 8.09 -8.90 -16.06
CA GLN A 23 7.10 -8.63 -15.02
C GLN A 23 6.53 -9.95 -14.46
N ALA A 24 6.10 -9.89 -13.20
CA ALA A 24 5.41 -11.02 -12.59
C ALA A 24 4.06 -11.29 -13.28
N PRO A 25 3.62 -12.56 -13.37
CA PRO A 25 2.29 -12.90 -13.91
C PRO A 25 1.19 -12.13 -13.18
N ALA A 26 0.16 -11.74 -13.92
CA ALA A 26 -0.99 -11.06 -13.36
C ALA A 26 -2.25 -11.43 -14.17
N SER A 27 -3.40 -11.36 -13.51
CA SER A 27 -4.70 -11.57 -14.13
C SER A 27 -5.47 -10.28 -14.35
N ARG A 28 -5.06 -9.18 -13.68
CA ARG A 28 -5.75 -7.89 -13.74
C ARG A 28 -4.77 -6.73 -13.86
N ASN A 29 -5.20 -5.72 -14.62
CA ASN A 29 -4.58 -4.40 -14.67
C ASN A 29 -5.52 -3.39 -14.02
N VAL A 30 -5.03 -2.64 -13.05
CA VAL A 30 -5.78 -1.59 -12.38
C VAL A 30 -5.18 -0.24 -12.73
N PHE A 31 -6.03 0.71 -13.11
CA PHE A 31 -5.65 2.09 -13.42
C PHE A 31 -6.59 3.04 -12.69
N LEU A 32 -6.02 3.86 -11.81
CA LEU A 32 -6.76 4.87 -11.05
C LEU A 32 -6.19 6.25 -11.32
N THR A 33 -7.08 7.25 -11.27
CA THR A 33 -6.72 8.66 -11.32
C THR A 33 -7.21 9.32 -10.03
N ALA A 34 -6.32 10.04 -9.36
CA ALA A 34 -6.65 10.85 -8.21
C ALA A 34 -7.19 12.21 -8.65
N THR A 35 -8.31 12.61 -8.11
CA THR A 35 -8.94 13.89 -8.34
C THR A 35 -9.40 14.49 -7.01
N ASP A 36 -9.69 15.79 -7.01
CA ASP A 36 -10.15 16.53 -5.82
C ASP A 36 -9.13 16.39 -4.66
N THR A 37 -7.83 16.50 -5.01
CA THR A 37 -6.71 16.36 -4.08
C THR A 37 -6.63 17.56 -3.16
N LYS A 38 -6.61 17.31 -1.86
CA LYS A 38 -6.59 18.34 -0.80
C LYS A 38 -5.67 17.92 0.33
N SER A 39 -5.04 18.88 0.96
CA SER A 39 -4.27 18.68 2.18
C SER A 39 -4.56 19.75 3.21
N THR A 40 -4.36 19.41 4.48
CA THR A 40 -4.36 20.35 5.59
C THR A 40 -2.95 20.84 5.95
N SER A 41 -1.94 20.45 5.17
CA SER A 41 -0.57 20.94 5.30
C SER A 41 -0.42 22.37 4.77
N ASP A 42 0.71 22.99 5.08
CA ASP A 42 1.09 24.31 4.54
C ASP A 42 1.28 24.27 3.01
N ASP A 43 1.47 23.06 2.44
CA ASP A 43 1.62 22.81 1.01
C ASP A 43 0.29 22.54 0.29
N SER A 44 -0.87 22.87 0.89
CA SER A 44 -2.20 22.58 0.34
C SER A 44 -2.41 23.08 -1.10
N GLU A 45 -1.89 24.25 -1.45
CA GLU A 45 -1.92 24.77 -2.82
C GLU A 45 -1.07 23.94 -3.79
N ALA A 46 0.08 23.45 -3.34
CA ALA A 46 0.92 22.57 -4.15
C ALA A 46 0.25 21.21 -4.35
N VAL A 47 -0.40 20.67 -3.33
CA VAL A 47 -1.15 19.39 -3.41
C VAL A 47 -2.28 19.48 -4.44
N ALA A 48 -3.00 20.59 -4.52
CA ALA A 48 -4.04 20.79 -5.52
C ALA A 48 -3.51 20.74 -6.98
N THR A 49 -2.22 21.04 -7.22
CA THR A 49 -1.62 20.92 -8.56
C THR A 49 -1.33 19.47 -8.97
N ALA A 50 -1.40 18.53 -8.04
CA ALA A 50 -1.26 17.10 -8.31
C ALA A 50 -2.58 16.39 -8.67
N ASP A 51 -3.65 17.17 -8.87
CA ASP A 51 -4.93 16.66 -9.37
C ASP A 51 -4.74 16.03 -10.76
N GLY A 52 -5.26 14.82 -10.96
CA GLY A 52 -4.97 14.03 -12.15
C GLY A 52 -3.79 13.05 -12.00
N PHE A 53 -3.22 12.91 -10.80
CA PHE A 53 -2.17 11.92 -10.53
C PHE A 53 -2.66 10.51 -10.83
N GLN A 54 -1.88 9.74 -11.58
CA GLN A 54 -2.26 8.39 -11.98
C GLN A 54 -1.47 7.34 -11.20
N VAL A 55 -2.14 6.29 -10.81
CA VAL A 55 -1.54 5.07 -10.26
C VAL A 55 -2.07 3.86 -11.00
N GLY A 56 -1.17 2.97 -11.37
CA GLY A 56 -1.53 1.70 -12.00
C GLY A 56 -0.71 0.56 -11.42
N TRP A 57 -1.30 -0.62 -11.38
CA TRP A 57 -0.60 -1.83 -10.98
C TRP A 57 -1.17 -3.05 -11.69
N ARG A 58 -0.39 -4.13 -11.69
CA ARG A 58 -0.84 -5.45 -12.07
C ARG A 58 -1.16 -6.24 -10.81
N ALA A 59 -2.20 -7.04 -10.83
CA ALA A 59 -2.60 -7.87 -9.71
C ALA A 59 -2.92 -9.30 -10.14
N THR A 60 -2.69 -10.23 -9.23
CA THR A 60 -3.14 -11.61 -9.34
C THR A 60 -4.58 -11.74 -8.84
N ASP A 61 -5.24 -12.89 -9.11
CA ASP A 61 -6.62 -13.13 -8.66
C ASP A 61 -6.79 -13.11 -7.15
N ASN A 62 -5.74 -13.46 -6.42
CA ASN A 62 -5.77 -13.44 -4.96
C ASN A 62 -5.49 -12.05 -4.35
N GLY A 63 -5.36 -10.99 -5.18
CA GLY A 63 -5.16 -9.62 -4.72
C GLY A 63 -3.71 -9.18 -4.56
N GLN A 64 -2.72 -10.04 -4.86
CA GLN A 64 -1.32 -9.65 -4.78
C GLN A 64 -1.00 -8.62 -5.86
N MET A 65 -0.47 -7.48 -5.44
CA MET A 65 -0.06 -6.40 -6.35
C MET A 65 1.36 -6.61 -6.87
N ASN A 66 1.53 -6.35 -8.16
CA ASN A 66 2.81 -6.38 -8.85
C ASN A 66 2.94 -5.14 -9.74
N SER A 67 4.18 -4.73 -10.02
CA SER A 67 4.50 -3.72 -11.04
C SER A 67 3.73 -2.41 -10.87
N ILE A 68 3.81 -1.80 -9.69
CA ILE A 68 3.17 -0.50 -9.41
C ILE A 68 3.88 0.61 -10.19
N ARG A 69 3.08 1.46 -10.82
CA ARG A 69 3.54 2.64 -11.56
C ARG A 69 2.76 3.87 -11.12
N LEU A 70 3.47 4.98 -11.00
CA LEU A 70 2.95 6.28 -10.63
C LEU A 70 3.31 7.29 -11.71
N ALA A 71 2.37 8.17 -12.06
CA ALA A 71 2.59 9.24 -13.01
C ALA A 71 1.93 10.53 -12.48
N ALA A 72 2.76 11.52 -12.18
CA ALA A 72 2.28 12.83 -11.78
C ALA A 72 1.90 13.66 -13.02
N PRO A 73 0.91 14.58 -12.91
CA PRO A 73 0.67 15.60 -13.91
C PRO A 73 1.91 16.46 -14.13
N THR A 74 2.09 16.96 -15.35
CA THR A 74 3.27 17.78 -15.72
C THR A 74 3.35 19.06 -14.90
N GLU A 75 2.20 19.62 -14.53
CA GLU A 75 2.05 20.85 -13.76
C GLU A 75 2.17 20.66 -12.24
N ALA A 76 2.26 19.41 -11.78
CA ALA A 76 2.37 19.12 -10.35
C ALA A 76 3.66 19.71 -9.76
N LYS A 77 3.51 20.57 -8.75
CA LYS A 77 4.64 21.12 -7.98
C LYS A 77 5.28 20.02 -7.12
N ASP A 78 6.58 20.09 -6.92
CA ASP A 78 7.37 19.04 -6.24
C ASP A 78 6.80 18.65 -4.86
N ALA A 79 6.43 19.61 -4.02
CA ALA A 79 5.85 19.33 -2.71
C ALA A 79 4.53 18.59 -2.80
N GLY A 80 3.62 19.03 -3.68
CA GLY A 80 2.32 18.38 -3.91
C GLY A 80 2.49 16.99 -4.53
N ARG A 81 3.39 16.85 -5.50
CA ARG A 81 3.76 15.57 -6.09
C ARG A 81 4.20 14.57 -5.03
N SER A 82 5.15 14.96 -4.18
CA SER A 82 5.69 14.10 -3.14
C SER A 82 4.64 13.68 -2.10
N GLU A 83 3.73 14.59 -1.73
CA GLU A 83 2.68 14.31 -0.75
C GLU A 83 1.63 13.35 -1.33
N VAL A 84 1.16 13.58 -2.56
CA VAL A 84 0.19 12.69 -3.22
C VAL A 84 0.80 11.32 -3.53
N GLU A 85 2.06 11.28 -4.00
CA GLU A 85 2.77 10.02 -4.22
C GLU A 85 2.87 9.20 -2.94
N ARG A 86 3.25 9.82 -1.82
CA ARG A 86 3.31 9.14 -0.51
C ARG A 86 1.93 8.62 -0.08
N ALA A 87 0.86 9.38 -0.30
CA ALA A 87 -0.50 8.96 0.01
C ALA A 87 -0.93 7.76 -0.85
N LEU A 88 -0.65 7.79 -2.16
CA LEU A 88 -0.96 6.70 -3.08
C LEU A 88 -0.14 5.44 -2.76
N LEU A 89 1.14 5.57 -2.40
CA LEU A 89 1.96 4.43 -1.97
C LEU A 89 1.43 3.77 -0.70
N LYS A 90 0.84 4.53 0.23
CA LYS A 90 0.17 3.95 1.40
C LYS A 90 -1.04 3.10 1.00
N LEU A 91 -1.79 3.48 -0.04
CA LEU A 91 -2.91 2.69 -0.53
C LEU A 91 -2.45 1.33 -1.08
N THR A 92 -1.25 1.24 -1.63
CA THR A 92 -0.72 -0.04 -2.15
C THR A 92 -0.39 -1.05 -1.04
N ALA A 93 -0.36 -0.62 0.21
CA ALA A 93 -0.19 -1.49 1.38
C ALA A 93 -1.53 -2.02 1.95
N LEU A 94 -2.68 -1.53 1.44
CA LEU A 94 -4.01 -1.91 1.93
C LEU A 94 -4.62 -3.17 1.31
N PRO A 95 -4.25 -3.64 0.09
CA PRO A 95 -4.92 -4.78 -0.49
C PRO A 95 -4.78 -6.02 0.38
N ILE A 96 -5.93 -6.65 0.63
CA ILE A 96 -5.98 -7.93 1.30
C ILE A 96 -5.59 -8.98 0.26
N VAL A 97 -4.46 -9.66 0.51
CA VAL A 97 -4.05 -10.81 -0.30
C VAL A 97 -4.73 -12.04 0.28
N LEU A 98 -5.63 -12.63 -0.50
CA LEU A 98 -6.34 -13.84 -0.10
C LEU A 98 -5.47 -15.08 -0.35
N PRO A 99 -5.59 -16.14 0.47
CA PRO A 99 -4.96 -17.42 0.16
C PRO A 99 -5.60 -18.04 -1.09
N SER A 100 -4.82 -18.82 -1.82
CA SER A 100 -5.32 -19.58 -2.98
C SER A 100 -6.23 -20.76 -2.60
N GLU A 101 -6.20 -21.15 -1.34
CA GLU A 101 -7.01 -22.24 -0.80
C GLU A 101 -8.39 -21.73 -0.35
N LEU A 102 -9.37 -22.63 -0.33
CA LEU A 102 -10.70 -22.32 0.21
C LEU A 102 -10.60 -22.06 1.69
N ILE A 103 -11.08 -20.91 2.13
CA ILE A 103 -11.06 -20.49 3.53
C ILE A 103 -12.47 -20.40 4.10
N GLY A 104 -12.59 -20.58 5.41
CA GLY A 104 -13.83 -20.39 6.17
C GLY A 104 -13.57 -19.57 7.43
N VAL A 105 -14.62 -19.25 8.16
CA VAL A 105 -14.53 -18.53 9.44
C VAL A 105 -13.58 -19.28 10.40
N GLY A 106 -12.65 -18.54 10.99
CA GLY A 106 -11.54 -19.06 11.79
C GLY A 106 -10.24 -19.29 11.00
N ALA A 107 -10.26 -19.17 9.67
CA ALA A 107 -9.03 -19.25 8.87
C ALA A 107 -8.07 -18.12 9.21
N LYS A 108 -6.78 -18.47 9.24
CA LYS A 108 -5.68 -17.54 9.52
C LYS A 108 -4.59 -17.69 8.46
N TRP A 109 -4.13 -16.57 7.90
CA TRP A 109 -3.02 -16.58 6.95
C TRP A 109 -2.14 -15.35 7.12
N THR A 110 -0.89 -15.44 6.68
CA THR A 110 0.10 -14.38 6.79
C THR A 110 0.63 -14.01 5.41
N VAL A 111 0.75 -12.72 5.17
CA VAL A 111 1.32 -12.15 3.94
C VAL A 111 2.55 -11.36 4.29
N ASP A 112 3.70 -11.75 3.72
CA ASP A 112 4.93 -11.01 3.85
C ASP A 112 5.10 -10.05 2.68
N SER A 113 5.42 -8.79 2.97
CA SER A 113 5.60 -7.75 1.99
C SER A 113 6.77 -6.83 2.34
N ARG A 114 7.22 -6.06 1.35
CA ARG A 114 8.14 -4.93 1.56
C ARG A 114 7.35 -3.64 1.43
N VAL A 115 7.44 -2.81 2.46
CA VAL A 115 6.87 -1.46 2.45
C VAL A 115 8.01 -0.47 2.27
N THR A 116 7.94 0.32 1.21
CA THR A 116 8.92 1.35 0.91
C THR A 116 8.34 2.71 1.29
N GLY A 117 9.04 3.44 2.14
CA GLY A 117 8.73 4.77 2.58
C GLY A 117 10.05 5.53 2.77
N ASP A 118 10.18 6.27 3.86
CA ASP A 118 11.47 6.91 4.24
C ASP A 118 12.55 5.86 4.50
N SER A 119 12.15 4.63 4.83
CA SER A 119 13.01 3.45 4.92
C SER A 119 12.27 2.22 4.38
N THR A 120 13.03 1.21 3.93
CA THR A 120 12.43 -0.07 3.53
C THR A 120 12.20 -0.94 4.76
N MET A 121 10.94 -1.32 4.97
CA MET A 121 10.52 -2.21 6.05
C MET A 121 10.07 -3.57 5.49
N LEU A 122 10.33 -4.63 6.22
CA LEU A 122 9.68 -5.91 6.02
C LEU A 122 8.43 -5.94 6.88
N GLN A 123 7.28 -6.22 6.26
CA GLN A 123 5.99 -6.27 6.93
C GLN A 123 5.41 -7.67 6.82
N SER A 124 5.01 -8.23 7.95
CA SER A 124 4.20 -9.45 8.02
C SER A 124 2.80 -9.07 8.47
N THR A 125 1.82 -9.25 7.61
CA THR A 125 0.41 -9.00 7.92
C THR A 125 -0.30 -10.32 8.12
N THR A 126 -0.84 -10.55 9.29
CA THR A 126 -1.61 -11.75 9.62
C THR A 126 -3.09 -11.39 9.67
N TYR A 127 -3.87 -12.09 8.86
CA TYR A 127 -5.32 -11.96 8.79
C TYR A 127 -5.97 -13.15 9.49
N THR A 128 -7.07 -12.89 10.20
CA THR A 128 -7.95 -13.93 10.75
C THR A 128 -9.37 -13.63 10.32
N LEU A 129 -10.01 -14.53 9.57
CA LEU A 129 -11.39 -14.38 9.15
C LEU A 129 -12.33 -14.68 10.33
N THR A 130 -12.94 -13.66 10.91
CA THR A 130 -13.80 -13.77 12.11
C THR A 130 -15.28 -13.93 11.79
N ALA A 131 -15.74 -13.36 10.67
CA ALA A 131 -17.11 -13.54 10.20
C ALA A 131 -17.21 -13.43 8.68
N TRP A 132 -18.24 -14.06 8.10
CA TRP A 132 -18.60 -13.94 6.69
C TRP A 132 -20.13 -13.88 6.58
N GLU A 133 -20.67 -12.76 6.12
CA GLU A 133 -22.10 -12.52 5.98
C GLU A 133 -22.40 -11.97 4.57
N GLY A 134 -23.01 -12.81 3.74
CA GLY A 134 -23.29 -12.44 2.34
C GLY A 134 -22.01 -12.09 1.57
N THR A 135 -21.83 -10.81 1.19
CA THR A 135 -20.64 -10.28 0.51
C THR A 135 -19.66 -9.58 1.45
N THR A 136 -19.92 -9.61 2.77
CA THR A 136 -19.11 -8.93 3.77
C THR A 136 -18.25 -9.93 4.55
N ALA A 137 -16.94 -9.72 4.55
CA ALA A 137 -16.00 -10.45 5.38
C ALA A 137 -15.48 -9.55 6.49
N THR A 138 -15.45 -10.06 7.72
CA THR A 138 -14.82 -9.38 8.87
C THR A 138 -13.49 -10.06 9.17
N LEU A 139 -12.44 -9.26 9.23
CA LEU A 139 -11.07 -9.72 9.44
C LEU A 139 -10.47 -9.01 10.65
N ASP A 140 -9.82 -9.78 11.50
CA ASP A 140 -8.84 -9.25 12.42
C ASP A 140 -7.48 -9.21 11.71
N VAL A 141 -6.76 -8.10 11.87
CA VAL A 141 -5.48 -7.85 11.18
C VAL A 141 -4.41 -7.51 12.20
N ASP A 142 -3.37 -8.33 12.25
CA ASP A 142 -2.15 -8.07 13.01
C ASP A 142 -1.02 -7.70 12.03
N ILE A 143 -0.35 -6.58 12.26
CA ILE A 143 0.75 -6.11 11.42
C ILE A 143 2.02 -6.02 12.26
N ALA A 144 3.06 -6.74 11.84
CA ALA A 144 4.40 -6.64 12.38
C ALA A 144 5.35 -6.07 11.33
N GLN A 145 6.10 -5.03 11.68
CA GLN A 145 7.08 -4.41 10.78
C GLN A 145 8.46 -4.42 11.43
N ARG A 146 9.48 -4.67 10.60
CA ARG A 146 10.88 -4.54 11.00
C ARG A 146 11.71 -3.92 9.89
N PRO A 147 12.79 -3.19 10.21
CA PRO A 147 13.69 -2.67 9.19
C PRO A 147 14.25 -3.80 8.31
N ALA A 148 14.29 -3.62 7.00
CA ALA A 148 15.01 -4.52 6.12
C ALA A 148 16.52 -4.38 6.38
N LEU A 149 17.24 -5.51 6.47
CA LEU A 149 18.69 -5.51 6.61
C LEU A 149 19.30 -4.75 5.42
N GLY A 150 20.09 -3.70 5.71
CA GLY A 150 20.67 -2.80 4.70
C GLY A 150 19.84 -1.52 4.44
N ALA A 151 18.64 -1.38 5.02
CA ALA A 151 17.85 -0.15 4.92
C ALA A 151 18.29 0.96 5.90
N LEU A 152 19.15 0.63 6.87
CA LEU A 152 19.78 1.59 7.75
C LEU A 152 21.12 2.00 7.15
N SER A 153 21.17 3.13 6.43
CA SER A 153 22.43 3.77 6.09
C SER A 153 22.99 4.37 7.39
N MET A 154 24.03 3.72 7.90
CA MET A 154 24.76 4.20 9.07
C MET A 154 25.78 5.25 8.63
N GLU A 155 25.34 6.44 8.26
CA GLU A 155 26.26 7.58 8.17
C GLU A 155 26.57 8.07 9.58
N GLY A 156 27.78 7.78 10.04
CA GLY A 156 28.41 8.44 11.19
C GLY A 156 28.35 7.74 12.55
N ARG A 157 28.20 6.41 12.63
CA ARG A 157 28.32 5.66 13.89
C ARG A 157 29.63 4.89 14.01
N THR A 158 30.34 5.11 15.11
CA THR A 158 31.48 4.31 15.53
C THR A 158 31.02 2.92 16.00
N SER A 159 31.87 1.92 15.82
CA SER A 159 31.63 0.46 15.88
C SER A 159 31.16 -0.14 17.22
N ASP A 160 30.83 0.62 18.23
CA ASP A 160 30.57 0.12 19.59
C ASP A 160 29.10 0.26 20.10
N GLU A 161 28.18 0.78 19.29
CA GLU A 161 26.77 0.79 19.68
C GLU A 161 26.04 -0.44 19.14
N LYS A 162 25.62 -1.33 20.07
CA LYS A 162 24.70 -2.43 19.77
C LYS A 162 23.41 -1.87 19.20
N LEU A 163 23.05 -2.31 17.98
CA LEU A 163 21.75 -2.09 17.39
C LEU A 163 20.67 -2.62 18.34
N ALA A 164 19.83 -1.74 18.88
CA ALA A 164 18.61 -2.17 19.54
C ALA A 164 17.67 -2.70 18.45
N GLU A 165 17.17 -3.94 18.58
CA GLU A 165 16.08 -4.44 17.75
C GLU A 165 14.86 -3.54 17.98
N SER A 166 14.45 -2.79 16.95
CA SER A 166 13.22 -2.05 16.97
C SER A 166 12.14 -2.87 16.25
N THR A 167 11.18 -3.35 17.00
CA THR A 167 9.98 -3.99 16.48
C THR A 167 8.81 -3.05 16.74
N LEU A 168 8.06 -2.71 15.70
CA LEU A 168 6.82 -1.96 15.82
C LEU A 168 5.66 -2.94 15.59
N ASP A 169 4.92 -3.25 16.65
CA ASP A 169 3.70 -4.03 16.57
C ASP A 169 2.50 -3.07 16.50
N VAL A 170 1.77 -3.12 15.41
CA VAL A 170 0.50 -2.40 15.24
C VAL A 170 -0.62 -3.42 15.16
N LYS A 171 -1.60 -3.30 16.04
CA LYS A 171 -2.81 -4.13 16.03
C LYS A 171 -3.99 -3.28 15.63
N ASP A 172 -4.58 -3.61 14.50
CA ASP A 172 -5.79 -2.98 14.01
C ASP A 172 -6.83 -4.04 13.67
N SER A 173 -8.10 -3.75 13.97
CA SER A 173 -9.24 -4.52 13.46
C SER A 173 -9.84 -3.76 12.27
N ALA A 174 -9.95 -4.42 11.14
CA ALA A 174 -10.51 -3.84 9.93
C ALA A 174 -11.73 -4.65 9.47
N THR A 175 -12.78 -3.96 9.05
CA THR A 175 -13.93 -4.55 8.37
C THR A 175 -13.80 -4.26 6.88
N ALA A 176 -13.67 -5.30 6.07
CA ALA A 176 -13.63 -5.18 4.63
C ALA A 176 -14.99 -5.54 4.05
N THR A 177 -15.56 -4.64 3.24
CA THR A 177 -16.79 -4.88 2.48
C THR A 177 -16.41 -5.02 1.02
N SER A 178 -16.66 -6.18 0.43
CA SER A 178 -16.54 -6.38 -1.00
C SER A 178 -17.88 -6.07 -1.68
N GLY A 179 -17.92 -5.08 -2.52
CA GLY A 179 -19.06 -4.74 -3.38
C GLY A 179 -18.95 -5.44 -4.73
#